data_fba65ce1de026551fac0af7c466e8c51
#
_entry.id   fba65ce1de026551fac0af7c466e8c51
#
_cell.length_a   1.000
_cell.length_b   1.000
_cell.length_c   1.000
_cell.angle_alpha   90.00
_cell.angle_beta   90.00
_cell.angle_gamma   90.00
#
_symmetry.space_group_name_H-M   'P 1'
#
loop_
_entity.id
_entity.type
_entity.pdbx_description
1 polymer ?
#
loop_
_entity_poly.entity_id
_entity_poly.type
_entity_poly.pdbx_seq_one_letter_code
_entity_poly.pdbx_strand_id
1 'polypeptide(L)'
;MKALRGKADTVESLYVKYAPALLSVCLRYCGNLADAEDVLHDGFIKIIRSLPKFKHRSNGTLGSWMKRIMVNTALNYIRDHSKEKKFLDIDPISERINIAEPEETWFDELVGKINPDKVMKMICELPPGYRTVFNLYVFESYSHREIAGLLGCSENTSKSQLSKARGMLRKRLDHFYNKQFKPDEKATR
;
A
#
# COMPACT_ATOMS: atom_id res chain seq x y z
N MET A 1 17.60 -8.04 -26.45
CA MET A 1 17.11 -7.10 -27.46
C MET A 1 15.95 -7.57 -28.35
N LYS A 2 15.42 -8.80 -28.20
CA LYS A 2 14.28 -9.30 -29.02
C LYS A 2 12.88 -9.10 -28.42
N ALA A 3 12.76 -8.64 -27.18
CA ALA A 3 11.45 -8.45 -26.51
C ALA A 3 10.79 -7.07 -26.75
N LEU A 4 11.46 -6.17 -27.46
CA LEU A 4 10.98 -4.80 -27.75
C LEU A 4 10.84 -4.54 -29.27
N ARG A 5 10.77 -5.59 -30.10
CA ARG A 5 10.65 -5.46 -31.56
C ARG A 5 9.21 -5.46 -32.08
N GLY A 6 8.34 -4.70 -31.43
CA GLY A 6 7.01 -4.41 -31.95
C GLY A 6 6.59 -3.00 -31.58
N LYS A 7 6.89 -2.00 -32.46
CA LYS A 7 6.64 -0.55 -32.25
C LYS A 7 7.30 0.00 -30.97
N ALA A 8 8.38 0.75 -31.16
CA ALA A 8 9.16 1.54 -30.21
C ALA A 8 8.53 1.78 -28.82
N ASP A 9 8.52 0.76 -27.95
CA ASP A 9 8.35 1.01 -26.53
C ASP A 9 9.67 1.59 -26.02
N THR A 10 9.85 2.89 -26.24
CA THR A 10 10.92 3.65 -25.66
C THR A 10 10.74 3.67 -24.14
N VAL A 11 11.79 3.93 -23.38
CA VAL A 11 11.69 4.14 -21.92
C VAL A 11 10.58 5.14 -21.58
N GLU A 12 10.40 6.14 -22.43
CA GLU A 12 9.34 7.14 -22.33
C GLU A 12 7.95 6.54 -22.45
N SER A 13 7.69 5.65 -23.41
CA SER A 13 6.37 5.02 -23.56
C SER A 13 6.05 4.09 -22.39
N LEU A 14 7.06 3.42 -21.81
CA LEU A 14 6.90 2.64 -20.58
C LEU A 14 6.55 3.54 -19.40
N TYR A 15 7.24 4.68 -19.27
CA TYR A 15 6.97 5.64 -18.21
C TYR A 15 5.53 6.18 -18.32
N VAL A 16 5.16 6.71 -19.47
CA VAL A 16 3.81 7.25 -19.71
C VAL A 16 2.73 6.21 -19.41
N LYS A 17 2.95 4.97 -19.81
CA LYS A 17 1.97 3.88 -19.63
C LYS A 17 1.83 3.41 -18.18
N TYR A 18 2.93 3.30 -17.44
CA TYR A 18 2.92 2.64 -16.13
C TYR A 18 3.08 3.59 -14.95
N ALA A 19 3.64 4.80 -15.14
CA ALA A 19 3.91 5.72 -14.02
C ALA A 19 2.66 6.08 -13.20
N PRO A 20 1.45 6.34 -13.78
CA PRO A 20 0.29 6.67 -12.96
C PRO A 20 -0.09 5.54 -11.98
N ALA A 21 -0.10 4.29 -12.47
CA ALA A 21 -0.43 3.14 -11.63
C ALA A 21 0.67 2.86 -10.57
N LEU A 22 1.93 3.01 -10.95
CA LEU A 22 3.06 2.81 -10.04
C LEU A 22 3.19 3.93 -9.01
N LEU A 23 2.85 5.18 -9.36
CA LEU A 23 2.78 6.30 -8.42
C LEU A 23 1.72 6.03 -7.34
N SER A 24 0.57 5.50 -7.72
CA SER A 24 -0.47 5.11 -6.76
C SER A 24 0.04 4.04 -5.79
N VAL A 25 0.87 3.11 -6.25
CA VAL A 25 1.54 2.14 -5.37
C VAL A 25 2.49 2.85 -4.41
N CYS A 26 3.39 3.72 -4.91
CA CYS A 26 4.32 4.48 -4.07
C CYS A 26 3.58 5.30 -3.02
N LEU A 27 2.52 5.99 -3.43
CA LEU A 27 1.73 6.85 -2.54
C LEU A 27 1.11 6.08 -1.37
N ARG A 28 0.60 4.87 -1.61
CA ARG A 28 0.08 4.01 -0.53
C ARG A 28 1.13 3.64 0.50
N TYR A 29 2.40 3.51 0.10
CA TYR A 29 3.50 3.20 1.01
C TYR A 29 4.08 4.44 1.69
N CYS A 30 4.34 5.51 0.94
CA CYS A 30 4.99 6.72 1.46
C CYS A 30 4.02 7.60 2.27
N GLY A 31 2.76 7.69 1.85
CA GLY A 31 1.72 8.48 2.53
C GLY A 31 1.68 9.94 2.12
N ASN A 32 2.63 10.42 1.34
CA ASN A 32 2.65 11.77 0.77
C ASN A 32 3.21 11.72 -0.66
N LEU A 33 2.90 12.76 -1.44
CA LEU A 33 3.20 12.80 -2.86
C LEU A 33 4.71 12.97 -3.13
N ALA A 34 5.39 13.82 -2.37
CA ALA A 34 6.81 14.11 -2.59
C ALA A 34 7.67 12.84 -2.44
N ASP A 35 7.54 12.14 -1.32
CA ASP A 35 8.24 10.86 -1.11
C ASP A 35 7.84 9.80 -2.14
N ALA A 36 6.57 9.80 -2.56
CA ALA A 36 6.07 8.85 -3.56
C ALA A 36 6.69 9.09 -4.95
N GLU A 37 6.89 10.34 -5.34
CA GLU A 37 7.56 10.73 -6.58
C GLU A 37 9.04 10.35 -6.56
N ASP A 38 9.75 10.56 -5.45
CA ASP A 38 11.14 10.14 -5.28
C ASP A 38 11.28 8.62 -5.41
N VAL A 39 10.42 7.86 -4.72
CA VAL A 39 10.39 6.39 -4.80
C VAL A 39 10.04 5.91 -6.21
N LEU A 40 9.11 6.59 -6.89
CA LEU A 40 8.76 6.29 -8.28
C LEU A 40 9.98 6.46 -9.19
N HIS A 41 10.70 7.58 -9.05
CA HIS A 41 11.88 7.87 -9.84
C HIS A 41 12.98 6.81 -9.65
N ASP A 42 13.33 6.52 -8.41
CA ASP A 42 14.30 5.48 -8.07
C ASP A 42 13.87 4.09 -8.56
N GLY A 43 12.59 3.78 -8.43
CA GLY A 43 12.02 2.53 -8.91
C GLY A 43 12.11 2.39 -10.43
N PHE A 44 11.85 3.47 -11.18
CA PHE A 44 11.99 3.47 -12.63
C PHE A 44 13.45 3.30 -13.08
N ILE A 45 14.41 3.92 -12.40
CA ILE A 45 15.84 3.69 -12.68
C ILE A 45 16.19 2.20 -12.52
N LYS A 46 15.69 1.54 -11.45
CA LYS A 46 15.89 0.10 -11.22
C LYS A 46 15.20 -0.76 -12.29
N ILE A 47 13.99 -0.39 -12.70
CA ILE A 47 13.24 -1.05 -13.76
C ILE A 47 14.02 -1.00 -15.07
N ILE A 48 14.48 0.18 -15.50
CA ILE A 48 15.22 0.37 -16.74
C ILE A 48 16.51 -0.46 -16.73
N ARG A 49 17.26 -0.44 -15.65
CA ARG A 49 18.50 -1.23 -15.49
C ARG A 49 18.26 -2.74 -15.53
N SER A 50 17.12 -3.19 -15.06
CA SER A 50 16.77 -4.60 -14.97
C SER A 50 15.98 -5.11 -16.18
N LEU A 51 15.43 -4.22 -17.00
CA LEU A 51 14.61 -4.53 -18.17
C LEU A 51 15.29 -5.49 -19.18
N PRO A 52 16.61 -5.35 -19.47
CA PRO A 52 17.30 -6.29 -20.38
C PRO A 52 17.32 -7.74 -19.87
N LYS A 53 17.19 -7.94 -18.55
CA LYS A 53 17.17 -9.26 -17.90
C LYS A 53 15.76 -9.80 -17.71
N PHE A 54 14.73 -8.99 -18.00
CA PHE A 54 13.35 -9.41 -17.89
C PHE A 54 13.06 -10.51 -18.91
N LYS A 55 12.67 -11.69 -18.41
CA LYS A 55 12.20 -12.79 -19.24
C LYS A 55 10.70 -12.93 -19.00
N HIS A 56 9.93 -12.89 -20.07
CA HIS A 56 8.50 -13.17 -20.00
C HIS A 56 8.33 -14.64 -19.56
N ARG A 57 8.10 -14.86 -18.27
CA ARG A 57 7.75 -16.18 -17.75
C ARG A 57 6.23 -16.32 -17.80
N SER A 58 5.75 -17.54 -17.95
CA SER A 58 4.34 -17.89 -18.10
C SER A 58 3.39 -17.35 -17.02
N ASN A 59 3.91 -16.90 -15.88
CA ASN A 59 3.13 -16.51 -14.69
C ASN A 59 3.21 -15.03 -14.31
N GLY A 60 3.69 -14.12 -15.18
CA GLY A 60 3.77 -12.70 -14.79
C GLY A 60 3.80 -11.74 -15.96
N THR A 61 3.03 -10.67 -15.86
CA THR A 61 3.06 -9.56 -16.82
C THR A 61 4.22 -8.60 -16.50
N LEU A 62 4.63 -7.80 -17.50
CA LEU A 62 5.61 -6.73 -17.29
C LEU A 62 5.15 -5.78 -16.15
N GLY A 63 3.86 -5.44 -16.11
CA GLY A 63 3.30 -4.58 -15.08
C GLY A 63 3.44 -5.15 -13.66
N SER A 64 3.17 -6.44 -13.46
CA SER A 64 3.33 -7.09 -12.15
C SER A 64 4.79 -7.18 -11.71
N TRP A 65 5.71 -7.39 -12.65
CA TRP A 65 7.14 -7.36 -12.38
C TRP A 65 7.63 -5.95 -12.01
N MET A 66 7.19 -4.91 -12.72
CA MET A 66 7.49 -3.51 -12.39
C MET A 66 6.92 -3.13 -11.03
N LYS A 67 5.67 -3.53 -10.73
CA LYS A 67 5.02 -3.31 -9.44
C LYS A 67 5.85 -3.91 -8.29
N ARG A 68 6.37 -5.12 -8.46
CA ARG A 68 7.22 -5.76 -7.44
C ARG A 68 8.52 -4.99 -7.17
N ILE A 69 9.16 -4.45 -8.22
CA ILE A 69 10.35 -3.59 -8.04
C ILE A 69 9.96 -2.34 -7.26
N MET A 70 8.81 -1.74 -7.58
CA MET A 70 8.33 -0.53 -6.94
C MET A 70 8.02 -0.73 -5.46
N VAL A 71 7.30 -1.81 -5.11
CA VAL A 71 7.02 -2.19 -3.71
C VAL A 71 8.33 -2.36 -2.94
N ASN A 72 9.29 -3.11 -3.48
CA ASN A 72 10.60 -3.29 -2.84
C ASN A 72 11.37 -1.96 -2.68
N THR A 73 11.25 -1.05 -3.64
CA THR A 73 11.87 0.27 -3.54
C THR A 73 11.23 1.10 -2.45
N ALA A 74 9.89 1.09 -2.37
CA ALA A 74 9.15 1.77 -1.31
C ALA A 74 9.47 1.22 0.09
N LEU A 75 9.55 -0.10 0.25
CA LEU A 75 9.92 -0.72 1.52
C LEU A 75 11.35 -0.34 1.97
N ASN A 76 12.30 -0.29 1.02
CA ASN A 76 13.66 0.17 1.31
C ASN A 76 13.65 1.65 1.71
N TYR A 77 12.94 2.50 0.97
CA TYR A 77 12.80 3.92 1.30
C TYR A 77 12.28 4.12 2.71
N ILE A 78 11.19 3.45 3.07
CA ILE A 78 10.58 3.53 4.40
C ILE A 78 11.58 3.08 5.48
N ARG A 79 12.29 1.96 5.26
CA ARG A 79 13.28 1.44 6.20
C ARG A 79 14.43 2.44 6.42
N ASP A 80 14.91 3.06 5.35
CA ASP A 80 16.08 3.95 5.39
C ASP A 80 15.73 5.33 5.97
N HIS A 81 14.46 5.77 5.86
CA HIS A 81 13.95 7.05 6.37
C HIS A 81 13.20 6.95 7.70
N SER A 82 12.90 5.75 8.17
CA SER A 82 12.38 5.57 9.53
C SER A 82 13.49 5.83 10.55
N LYS A 83 13.52 7.04 11.13
CA LYS A 83 14.53 7.48 12.12
C LYS A 83 14.54 6.65 13.40
N GLU A 84 13.62 5.72 13.56
CA GLU A 84 13.53 4.87 14.74
C GLU A 84 13.35 3.41 14.31
N LYS A 85 14.16 2.51 14.88
CA LYS A 85 13.90 1.06 14.89
C LYS A 85 12.49 0.71 15.43
N LYS A 86 11.78 1.68 15.96
CA LYS A 86 10.38 1.67 16.43
C LYS A 86 9.33 1.63 15.31
N PHE A 87 9.71 1.57 14.03
CA PHE A 87 8.74 1.46 12.94
C PHE A 87 7.78 0.26 13.12
N LEU A 88 8.26 -0.77 13.81
CA LEU A 88 7.52 -1.99 14.11
C LEU A 88 7.35 -2.22 15.63
N ASP A 89 7.77 -1.27 16.47
CA ASP A 89 7.60 -1.42 17.92
C ASP A 89 6.10 -1.53 18.25
N ILE A 90 5.79 -2.61 18.88
CA ILE A 90 4.50 -2.90 19.48
C ILE A 90 4.27 -1.84 20.55
N ASP A 91 3.23 -1.04 20.39
CA ASP A 91 2.68 -0.27 21.50
C ASP A 91 2.33 -1.28 22.60
N PRO A 92 2.99 -1.24 23.79
CA PRO A 92 2.77 -2.24 24.86
C PRO A 92 1.31 -2.32 25.33
N ILE A 93 0.52 -1.26 25.03
CA ILE A 93 -0.91 -1.19 25.34
C ILE A 93 -1.73 -2.10 24.39
N SER A 94 -1.13 -2.55 23.27
CA SER A 94 -1.86 -3.21 22.19
C SER A 94 -2.09 -4.71 22.39
N GLU A 95 -1.43 -5.35 23.33
CA GLU A 95 -1.65 -6.79 23.59
C GLU A 95 -3.03 -7.12 24.20
N ARG A 96 -3.78 -6.10 24.64
CA ARG A 96 -5.07 -6.28 25.34
C ARG A 96 -6.32 -5.87 24.54
N ILE A 97 -6.17 -5.34 23.33
CA ILE A 97 -7.34 -5.04 22.51
C ILE A 97 -7.62 -6.26 21.64
N ASN A 98 -8.47 -7.14 22.13
CA ASN A 98 -9.17 -8.15 21.35
C ASN A 98 -10.14 -7.41 20.42
N ILE A 99 -9.63 -6.79 19.36
CA ILE A 99 -10.49 -6.31 18.28
C ILE A 99 -10.87 -7.58 17.52
N ALA A 100 -12.13 -8.02 17.69
CA ALA A 100 -12.72 -9.05 16.86
C ALA A 100 -12.33 -8.71 15.41
N GLU A 101 -11.69 -9.64 14.70
CA GLU A 101 -11.31 -9.42 13.32
C GLU A 101 -12.59 -9.10 12.55
N PRO A 102 -12.69 -7.90 11.95
CA PRO A 102 -13.83 -7.59 11.10
C PRO A 102 -13.82 -8.62 9.96
N GLU A 103 -14.97 -9.14 9.61
CA GLU A 103 -15.14 -10.04 8.46
C GLU A 103 -14.38 -9.45 7.26
N GLU A 104 -13.66 -10.29 6.52
CA GLU A 104 -12.75 -9.82 5.43
C GLU A 104 -13.49 -9.01 4.37
N THR A 105 -14.79 -9.16 4.25
CA THR A 105 -15.66 -8.53 3.26
C THR A 105 -15.98 -7.06 3.50
N TRP A 106 -15.86 -6.56 4.76
CA TRP A 106 -16.31 -5.19 5.10
C TRP A 106 -15.56 -4.10 4.33
N PHE A 107 -14.26 -4.32 4.04
CA PHE A 107 -13.44 -3.33 3.33
C PHE A 107 -13.86 -3.23 1.87
N ASP A 108 -14.06 -4.36 1.21
CA ASP A 108 -14.47 -4.41 -0.20
C ASP A 108 -15.86 -3.83 -0.41
N GLU A 109 -16.80 -4.10 0.51
CA GLU A 109 -18.14 -3.55 0.49
C GLU A 109 -18.17 -2.02 0.64
N LEU A 110 -17.29 -1.47 1.48
CA LEU A 110 -17.22 -0.03 1.70
C LEU A 110 -16.44 0.70 0.61
N VAL A 111 -15.36 0.12 0.11
CA VAL A 111 -14.56 0.70 -0.99
C VAL A 111 -15.39 0.82 -2.24
N GLY A 112 -16.30 -0.13 -2.52
CA GLY A 112 -17.22 -0.05 -3.67
C GLY A 112 -18.22 1.10 -3.61
N LYS A 113 -18.45 1.70 -2.43
CA LYS A 113 -19.42 2.78 -2.19
C LYS A 113 -18.80 4.16 -2.04
N ILE A 114 -17.47 4.25 -1.91
CA ILE A 114 -16.74 5.49 -1.60
C ILE A 114 -15.79 5.82 -2.74
N ASN A 115 -15.62 7.12 -3.01
CA ASN A 115 -14.66 7.60 -4.00
C ASN A 115 -13.26 7.03 -3.69
N PRO A 116 -12.58 6.38 -4.65
CA PRO A 116 -11.24 5.78 -4.47
C PRO A 116 -10.20 6.76 -3.92
N ASP A 117 -10.26 8.05 -4.29
CA ASP A 117 -9.32 9.06 -3.79
C ASP A 117 -9.45 9.28 -2.28
N LYS A 118 -10.68 9.20 -1.76
CA LYS A 118 -10.91 9.31 -0.31
C LYS A 118 -10.39 8.10 0.44
N VAL A 119 -10.58 6.91 -0.11
CA VAL A 119 -10.01 5.68 0.44
C VAL A 119 -8.49 5.75 0.45
N MET A 120 -7.89 6.21 -0.67
CA MET A 120 -6.45 6.42 -0.78
C MET A 120 -5.94 7.36 0.31
N LYS A 121 -6.61 8.51 0.49
CA LYS A 121 -6.25 9.47 1.55
C LYS A 121 -6.30 8.84 2.93
N MET A 122 -7.35 8.07 3.26
CA MET A 122 -7.47 7.38 4.55
C MET A 122 -6.34 6.37 4.77
N ILE A 123 -5.90 5.66 3.73
CA ILE A 123 -4.76 4.73 3.79
C ILE A 123 -3.47 5.52 4.02
N CYS A 124 -3.23 6.60 3.30
CA CYS A 124 -2.04 7.45 3.45
C CYS A 124 -1.90 8.06 4.86
N GLU A 125 -3.00 8.29 5.54
CA GLU A 125 -3.03 8.83 6.90
C GLU A 125 -2.80 7.77 8.00
N LEU A 126 -2.73 6.48 7.66
CA LEU A 126 -2.37 5.44 8.64
C LEU A 126 -0.91 5.64 9.11
N PRO A 127 -0.61 5.34 10.38
CA PRO A 127 0.77 5.24 10.84
C PRO A 127 1.59 4.32 9.92
N PRO A 128 2.87 4.66 9.66
CA PRO A 128 3.67 3.96 8.65
C PRO A 128 3.72 2.44 8.79
N GLY A 129 3.88 1.90 10.02
CA GLY A 129 3.90 0.45 10.24
C GLY A 129 2.57 -0.22 9.89
N TYR A 130 1.46 0.34 10.36
CA TYR A 130 0.10 -0.17 10.07
C TYR A 130 -0.20 -0.09 8.58
N ARG A 131 0.17 1.02 7.95
CA ARG A 131 0.01 1.24 6.52
C ARG A 131 0.81 0.23 5.69
N THR A 132 2.05 -0.04 6.07
CA THR A 132 2.92 -0.99 5.37
C THR A 132 2.36 -2.40 5.44
N VAL A 133 2.00 -2.89 6.63
CA VAL A 133 1.41 -4.22 6.81
C VAL A 133 0.08 -4.34 6.07
N PHE A 134 -0.77 -3.32 6.16
CA PHE A 134 -2.04 -3.28 5.44
C PHE A 134 -1.85 -3.40 3.92
N ASN A 135 -0.93 -2.62 3.35
CA ASN A 135 -0.65 -2.67 1.91
C ASN A 135 -0.11 -4.04 1.47
N LEU A 136 0.85 -4.60 2.22
CA LEU A 136 1.42 -5.91 1.89
C LEU A 136 0.35 -7.01 1.93
N TYR A 137 -0.52 -7.01 2.92
CA TYR A 137 -1.55 -8.03 3.08
C TYR A 137 -2.69 -7.87 2.06
N VAL A 138 -3.28 -6.67 1.99
CA VAL A 138 -4.52 -6.43 1.23
C VAL A 138 -4.24 -6.26 -0.28
N PHE A 139 -3.22 -5.50 -0.66
CA PHE A 139 -2.98 -5.19 -2.08
C PHE A 139 -1.90 -6.05 -2.73
N GLU A 140 -0.99 -6.62 -1.94
CA GLU A 140 0.09 -7.44 -2.48
C GLU A 140 -0.08 -8.93 -2.16
N SER A 141 -1.13 -9.29 -1.40
CA SER A 141 -1.49 -10.69 -1.04
C SER A 141 -0.37 -11.47 -0.34
N TYR A 142 0.49 -10.78 0.43
CA TYR A 142 1.49 -11.44 1.27
C TYR A 142 0.83 -12.04 2.51
N SER A 143 1.22 -13.25 2.86
CA SER A 143 0.87 -13.87 4.15
C SER A 143 1.59 -13.17 5.31
N HIS A 144 1.06 -13.29 6.53
CA HIS A 144 1.71 -12.73 7.72
C HIS A 144 3.13 -13.27 7.94
N ARG A 145 3.39 -14.52 7.57
CA ARG A 145 4.71 -15.13 7.62
C ARG A 145 5.70 -14.44 6.66
N GLU A 146 5.27 -14.16 5.44
CA GLU A 146 6.09 -13.44 4.45
C GLU A 146 6.31 -11.98 4.87
N ILE A 147 5.26 -11.31 5.38
CA ILE A 147 5.35 -9.94 5.91
C ILE A 147 6.35 -9.89 7.07
N ALA A 148 6.26 -10.84 8.00
CA ALA A 148 7.18 -10.95 9.13
C ALA A 148 8.64 -11.07 8.67
N GLY A 149 8.89 -11.93 7.66
CA GLY A 149 10.23 -12.06 7.06
C GLY A 149 10.71 -10.79 6.35
N LEU A 150 9.83 -10.10 5.62
CA LEU A 150 10.17 -8.86 4.91
C LEU A 150 10.47 -7.68 5.83
N LEU A 151 9.73 -7.58 6.94
CA LEU A 151 9.80 -6.46 7.87
C LEU A 151 10.67 -6.73 9.10
N GLY A 152 11.15 -7.96 9.30
CA GLY A 152 11.97 -8.35 10.45
C GLY A 152 11.19 -8.34 11.77
N CYS A 153 9.89 -8.67 11.74
CA CYS A 153 9.02 -8.73 12.92
C CYS A 153 8.44 -10.14 13.13
N SER A 154 7.66 -10.34 14.20
CA SER A 154 6.91 -11.59 14.40
C SER A 154 5.63 -11.63 13.56
N GLU A 155 5.11 -12.83 13.28
CA GLU A 155 3.79 -12.98 12.64
C GLU A 155 2.68 -12.35 13.49
N ASN A 156 2.79 -12.44 14.81
CA ASN A 156 1.83 -11.83 15.73
C ASN A 156 1.87 -10.29 15.65
N THR A 157 3.06 -9.69 15.50
CA THR A 157 3.21 -8.26 15.23
C THR A 157 2.51 -7.88 13.93
N SER A 158 2.71 -8.65 12.86
CA SER A 158 2.05 -8.41 11.58
C SER A 158 0.51 -8.49 11.71
N LYS A 159 -0.01 -9.50 12.40
CA LYS A 159 -1.46 -9.66 12.65
C LYS A 159 -2.02 -8.48 13.46
N SER A 160 -1.37 -8.11 14.55
CA SER A 160 -1.83 -7.01 15.41
C SER A 160 -1.79 -5.65 14.67
N GLN A 161 -0.78 -5.40 13.84
CA GLN A 161 -0.72 -4.18 13.03
C GLN A 161 -1.80 -4.13 11.95
N LEU A 162 -2.12 -5.26 11.30
CA LEU A 162 -3.23 -5.33 10.36
C LEU A 162 -4.57 -5.05 11.04
N SER A 163 -4.82 -5.68 12.19
CA SER A 163 -6.04 -5.45 12.97
C SER A 163 -6.21 -3.98 13.37
N LYS A 164 -5.13 -3.32 13.83
CA LYS A 164 -5.15 -1.90 14.14
C LYS A 164 -5.38 -1.02 12.92
N ALA A 165 -4.72 -1.33 11.79
CA ALA A 165 -4.94 -0.63 10.53
C ALA A 165 -6.42 -0.68 10.13
N ARG A 166 -7.02 -1.89 10.15
CA ARG A 166 -8.43 -2.12 9.85
C ARG A 166 -9.35 -1.34 10.81
N GLY A 167 -9.08 -1.38 12.11
CA GLY A 167 -9.85 -0.64 13.11
C GLY A 167 -9.81 0.88 12.91
N MET A 168 -8.66 1.43 12.54
CA MET A 168 -8.53 2.87 12.23
C MET A 168 -9.27 3.23 10.95
N LEU A 169 -9.15 2.43 9.89
CA LEU A 169 -9.87 2.67 8.64
C LEU A 169 -11.38 2.58 8.85
N ARG A 170 -11.87 1.58 9.58
CA ARG A 170 -13.30 1.45 9.90
C ARG A 170 -13.85 2.67 10.60
N LYS A 171 -13.19 3.16 11.66
CA LYS A 171 -13.61 4.37 12.37
C LYS A 171 -13.69 5.60 11.45
N ARG A 172 -12.73 5.76 10.53
CA ARG A 172 -12.74 6.87 9.56
C ARG A 172 -13.86 6.74 8.52
N LEU A 173 -14.09 5.52 8.05
CA LEU A 173 -15.16 5.22 7.10
C LEU A 173 -16.54 5.43 7.74
N ASP A 174 -16.75 4.96 8.97
CA ASP A 174 -18.00 5.17 9.71
C ASP A 174 -18.25 6.68 9.94
N HIS A 175 -17.21 7.43 10.33
CA HIS A 175 -17.31 8.88 10.50
C HIS A 175 -17.68 9.57 9.18
N PHE A 176 -17.02 9.19 8.09
CA PHE A 176 -17.30 9.73 6.76
C PHE A 176 -18.72 9.41 6.31
N TYR A 177 -19.17 8.18 6.48
CA TYR A 177 -20.51 7.73 6.12
C TYR A 177 -21.59 8.48 6.91
N ASN A 178 -21.43 8.58 8.22
CA ASN A 178 -22.37 9.30 9.08
C ASN A 178 -22.45 10.78 8.72
N LYS A 179 -21.33 11.42 8.38
CA LYS A 179 -21.31 12.84 7.98
C LYS A 179 -21.96 13.09 6.62
N GLN A 180 -21.89 12.12 5.71
CA GLN A 180 -22.38 12.30 4.34
C GLN A 180 -23.83 11.84 4.16
N PHE A 181 -24.28 10.83 4.92
CA PHE A 181 -25.57 10.16 4.71
C PHE A 181 -26.53 10.25 5.90
N LYS A 182 -26.11 10.79 7.03
CA LYS A 182 -26.97 11.19 8.16
C LYS A 182 -26.74 12.67 8.46
N PRO A 183 -27.31 13.59 7.66
CA PRO A 183 -27.34 15.00 8.05
C PRO A 183 -28.11 15.13 9.37
N ASP A 184 -27.63 15.96 10.27
CA ASP A 184 -28.12 16.19 11.62
C ASP A 184 -29.66 16.27 11.69
N GLU A 185 -30.29 15.32 12.37
CA GLU A 185 -31.70 15.41 12.84
C GLU A 185 -31.87 16.52 13.91
N LYS A 186 -30.83 17.31 14.18
CA LYS A 186 -30.85 18.39 15.20
C LYS A 186 -31.12 19.79 14.63
N ALA A 187 -31.38 19.94 13.34
CA ALA A 187 -31.66 21.26 12.74
C ALA A 187 -33.17 21.57 12.64
N THR A 188 -34.02 20.82 13.35
CA THR A 188 -35.48 21.11 13.37
C THR A 188 -35.96 21.17 14.83
N ARG A 189 -35.56 22.24 15.53
CA ARG A 189 -36.28 22.76 16.68
C ARG A 189 -36.05 24.26 16.81
#